data_ee070d215281b6b8942b3f730b6a18af
#
_entry.id   ee070d215281b6b8942b3f730b6a18af
#
_cell.length_a   1.000
_cell.length_b   1.000
_cell.length_c   1.000
_cell.angle_alpha   90.00
_cell.angle_beta   90.00
_cell.angle_gamma   90.00
#
_symmetry.space_group_name_H-M   'P 1'
#
loop_
_entity.id
_entity.type
_entity.pdbx_description
1 polymer ?
#
loop_
_entity_poly.entity_id
_entity_poly.type
_entity_poly.pdbx_seq_one_letter_code
_entity_poly.pdbx_strand_id
1 'polypeptide(L)'
;MIKVKGCFKNSIKYSMLRPVGLEAYWTDQEGRKHESLYWETKVRLYISRKFLYDAVVKIYLKSAPDEKVMINEDTIANLIPSFFQGEANFFEFYLEKHKNYYSLIKNMEKVELCCEISSKLGFFFGGCITTVKIETQFCDPLVEMQIRRNRASNLFGKVRNNSTKNHQGFDYYANQGTNIIAVADSVVDRIVDPESGDYGKQLVLKLNRCNYYAFYAHLSEITVKVGDVISKGDIIGKTGNTGNASTMKGDDQHLHFECRTSSNLGIGLVGRVSPNNIVSTKFYSQDDSKLNQSGLGVKKVNKDGNETLMNIIW
;
A
#
# COMPACT_ATOMS: atom_id res chain seq x y z
N MET A 1 -25.44 -7.96 -40.13
CA MET A 1 -26.40 -7.05 -39.45
C MET A 1 -27.72 -7.80 -39.33
N ILE A 2 -28.10 -8.24 -38.12
CA ILE A 2 -29.36 -8.93 -37.87
C ILE A 2 -30.39 -7.84 -37.56
N LYS A 3 -31.37 -7.66 -38.45
CA LYS A 3 -32.52 -6.78 -38.21
C LYS A 3 -33.59 -7.58 -37.50
N VAL A 4 -33.83 -7.34 -36.21
CA VAL A 4 -34.97 -7.88 -35.50
C VAL A 4 -36.12 -6.85 -35.59
N LYS A 5 -37.18 -7.17 -36.28
CA LYS A 5 -38.46 -6.44 -36.25
C LYS A 5 -39.41 -7.16 -35.33
N GLY A 6 -39.76 -6.58 -34.22
CA GLY A 6 -40.78 -7.11 -33.31
C GLY A 6 -41.19 -6.03 -32.30
N CYS A 7 -42.48 -5.99 -31.98
CA CYS A 7 -43.03 -5.15 -30.92
C CYS A 7 -43.06 -5.97 -29.63
N PHE A 8 -42.18 -5.65 -28.68
CA PHE A 8 -42.12 -6.37 -27.40
C PHE A 8 -42.98 -5.64 -26.36
N LYS A 9 -43.99 -6.27 -25.86
CA LYS A 9 -44.90 -5.75 -24.82
C LYS A 9 -44.36 -5.88 -23.40
N ASN A 10 -43.25 -6.60 -23.19
CA ASN A 10 -42.62 -6.76 -21.88
C ASN A 10 -41.11 -6.56 -22.03
N SER A 11 -40.47 -5.90 -21.06
CA SER A 11 -39.03 -5.74 -21.00
C SER A 11 -38.37 -7.10 -20.75
N ILE A 12 -37.97 -7.78 -21.80
CA ILE A 12 -37.13 -8.98 -21.68
C ILE A 12 -35.68 -8.48 -21.55
N LYS A 13 -35.05 -8.76 -20.43
CA LYS A 13 -33.61 -8.55 -20.28
C LYS A 13 -32.89 -9.62 -21.12
N TYR A 14 -32.38 -9.21 -22.28
CA TYR A 14 -31.48 -10.08 -23.05
C TYR A 14 -30.08 -9.90 -22.50
N SER A 15 -29.51 -10.95 -21.94
CA SER A 15 -28.07 -11.04 -21.81
C SER A 15 -27.51 -11.43 -23.18
N MET A 16 -26.89 -10.48 -23.89
CA MET A 16 -26.11 -10.86 -25.06
C MET A 16 -24.91 -11.67 -24.60
N LEU A 17 -24.65 -12.78 -25.26
CA LEU A 17 -23.41 -13.54 -25.07
C LEU A 17 -22.23 -12.58 -25.26
N ARG A 18 -21.23 -12.71 -24.41
CA ARG A 18 -19.98 -11.94 -24.51
C ARG A 18 -19.49 -11.98 -25.95
N PRO A 19 -19.23 -10.82 -26.61
CA PRO A 19 -18.72 -10.80 -27.98
C PRO A 19 -17.45 -11.64 -28.07
N VAL A 20 -17.36 -12.49 -29.08
CA VAL A 20 -16.16 -13.28 -29.33
C VAL A 20 -14.98 -12.32 -29.55
N GLY A 21 -13.92 -12.47 -28.74
CA GLY A 21 -12.74 -11.60 -28.80
C GLY A 21 -12.80 -10.34 -27.93
N LEU A 22 -13.83 -10.17 -27.07
CA LEU A 22 -13.80 -9.14 -26.05
C LEU A 22 -12.87 -9.59 -24.92
N GLU A 23 -11.73 -8.95 -24.82
CA GLU A 23 -10.77 -9.12 -23.74
C GLU A 23 -10.69 -7.86 -22.91
N ALA A 24 -10.66 -8.01 -21.59
CA ALA A 24 -10.37 -6.94 -20.66
C ALA A 24 -9.46 -7.47 -19.55
N TYR A 25 -8.52 -6.65 -19.11
CA TYR A 25 -7.61 -7.00 -18.03
C TYR A 25 -7.03 -5.75 -17.35
N TRP A 26 -6.63 -5.93 -16.10
CA TRP A 26 -6.08 -4.88 -15.25
C TRP A 26 -4.56 -4.95 -15.22
N THR A 27 -3.92 -3.77 -15.16
CA THR A 27 -2.47 -3.64 -15.04
C THR A 27 -2.10 -2.52 -14.06
N ASP A 28 -0.84 -2.52 -13.63
CA ASP A 28 -0.22 -1.34 -13.02
C ASP A 28 0.02 -0.23 -14.07
N GLN A 29 0.59 0.89 -13.64
CA GLN A 29 0.91 2.03 -14.51
C GLN A 29 1.97 1.70 -15.56
N GLU A 30 2.80 0.68 -15.36
CA GLU A 30 3.79 0.18 -16.32
C GLU A 30 3.22 -0.84 -17.31
N GLY A 31 1.94 -1.18 -17.19
CA GLY A 31 1.27 -2.13 -18.08
C GLY A 31 1.46 -3.60 -17.70
N ARG A 32 2.01 -3.91 -16.53
CA ARG A 32 2.21 -5.29 -16.07
C ARG A 32 0.94 -5.82 -15.41
N LYS A 33 0.55 -7.04 -15.77
CA LYS A 33 -0.59 -7.72 -15.15
C LYS A 33 -0.20 -8.25 -13.77
N HIS A 34 -1.11 -8.08 -12.81
CA HIS A 34 -0.96 -8.59 -11.45
C HIS A 34 -2.25 -9.28 -10.99
N GLU A 35 -2.16 -10.20 -10.04
CA GLU A 35 -3.32 -10.80 -9.38
C GLU A 35 -4.02 -9.82 -8.44
N SER A 36 -3.25 -8.88 -7.89
CA SER A 36 -3.75 -7.77 -7.08
C SER A 36 -3.06 -6.46 -7.43
N LEU A 37 -3.78 -5.36 -7.27
CA LEU A 37 -3.30 -4.00 -7.38
C LEU A 37 -3.41 -3.34 -6.00
N TYR A 38 -2.78 -2.17 -5.83
CA TYR A 38 -2.75 -1.51 -4.53
C TYR A 38 -3.56 -0.23 -4.51
N TRP A 39 -4.14 0.07 -3.34
CA TRP A 39 -4.68 1.39 -3.07
C TRP A 39 -3.60 2.48 -3.26
N GLU A 40 -4.06 3.67 -3.58
CA GLU A 40 -3.18 4.85 -3.76
C GLU A 40 -2.16 4.68 -4.89
N THR A 41 -2.51 3.89 -5.90
CA THR A 41 -1.71 3.71 -7.12
C THR A 41 -2.52 4.04 -8.36
N LYS A 42 -1.81 4.33 -9.45
CA LYS A 42 -2.41 4.41 -10.77
C LYS A 42 -2.56 3.01 -11.35
N VAL A 43 -3.73 2.72 -11.86
CA VAL A 43 -4.06 1.44 -12.50
C VAL A 43 -4.60 1.67 -13.89
N ARG A 44 -4.45 0.67 -14.75
CA ARG A 44 -4.97 0.68 -16.12
C ARG A 44 -5.88 -0.50 -16.34
N LEU A 45 -7.04 -0.21 -16.91
CA LEU A 45 -7.95 -1.23 -17.45
C LEU A 45 -7.80 -1.22 -18.99
N TYR A 46 -7.34 -2.32 -19.53
CA TYR A 46 -7.28 -2.54 -20.99
C TYR A 46 -8.54 -3.26 -21.45
N ILE A 47 -9.09 -2.81 -22.60
CA ILE A 47 -10.26 -3.41 -23.23
C ILE A 47 -9.96 -3.57 -24.72
N SER A 48 -10.13 -4.80 -25.24
CA SER A 48 -10.01 -5.10 -26.66
C SER A 48 -11.07 -4.35 -27.47
N ARG A 49 -10.65 -3.72 -28.57
CA ARG A 49 -11.43 -2.76 -29.35
C ARG A 49 -12.39 -3.33 -30.36
N LYS A 50 -12.24 -4.59 -30.71
CA LYS A 50 -12.83 -5.15 -31.95
C LYS A 50 -14.34 -4.96 -32.13
N PHE A 51 -15.10 -4.59 -31.08
CA PHE A 51 -16.56 -4.60 -31.11
C PHE A 51 -17.24 -3.47 -30.31
N LEU A 52 -16.52 -2.47 -29.82
CA LEU A 52 -17.05 -1.52 -28.85
C LEU A 52 -17.10 -0.08 -29.38
N TYR A 53 -17.98 0.16 -30.36
CA TYR A 53 -18.38 1.53 -30.67
C TYR A 53 -19.49 1.96 -29.72
N ASP A 54 -19.35 3.14 -29.10
CA ASP A 54 -20.35 3.72 -28.19
C ASP A 54 -20.68 2.84 -26.96
N ALA A 55 -19.71 2.14 -26.43
CA ALA A 55 -19.89 1.39 -25.19
C ALA A 55 -19.66 2.28 -23.94
N VAL A 56 -20.40 2.00 -22.89
CA VAL A 56 -20.22 2.56 -21.56
C VAL A 56 -19.47 1.55 -20.72
N VAL A 57 -18.35 1.99 -20.13
CA VAL A 57 -17.54 1.21 -19.22
C VAL A 57 -17.82 1.68 -17.81
N LYS A 58 -18.27 0.78 -16.95
CA LYS A 58 -18.51 1.06 -15.54
C LYS A 58 -17.56 0.24 -14.68
N ILE A 59 -16.90 0.91 -13.75
CA ILE A 59 -15.98 0.29 -12.81
C ILE A 59 -16.61 0.38 -11.42
N TYR A 60 -16.76 -0.79 -10.81
CA TYR A 60 -17.34 -0.94 -9.49
C TYR A 60 -16.34 -1.50 -8.51
N LEU A 61 -16.44 -1.02 -7.29
CA LEU A 61 -15.89 -1.68 -6.12
C LEU A 61 -16.93 -2.69 -5.64
N LYS A 62 -16.63 -3.98 -5.74
CA LYS A 62 -17.51 -5.04 -5.23
C LYS A 62 -17.32 -5.13 -3.73
N SER A 63 -18.22 -4.54 -2.97
CA SER A 63 -18.39 -4.79 -1.55
C SER A 63 -19.33 -5.98 -1.36
N ALA A 64 -19.44 -6.55 -0.16
CA ALA A 64 -20.21 -7.75 0.19
C ALA A 64 -21.45 -8.06 -0.70
N PRO A 65 -21.85 -9.27 -0.88
CA PRO A 65 -22.15 -9.98 -2.13
C PRO A 65 -23.09 -9.30 -3.14
N ASP A 66 -23.81 -8.25 -2.77
CA ASP A 66 -24.82 -7.62 -3.66
C ASP A 66 -24.72 -6.10 -3.82
N GLU A 67 -23.85 -5.41 -3.10
CA GLU A 67 -23.64 -3.97 -3.23
C GLU A 67 -22.47 -3.66 -4.16
N LYS A 68 -22.75 -2.86 -5.19
CA LYS A 68 -21.74 -2.32 -6.11
C LYS A 68 -21.55 -0.84 -5.84
N VAL A 69 -20.34 -0.46 -5.48
CA VAL A 69 -19.96 0.95 -5.37
C VAL A 69 -19.29 1.37 -6.68
N MET A 70 -19.92 2.23 -7.44
CA MET A 70 -19.36 2.75 -8.68
C MET A 70 -18.19 3.68 -8.40
N ILE A 71 -17.02 3.36 -8.94
CA ILE A 71 -15.82 4.17 -8.83
C ILE A 71 -15.72 5.12 -10.02
N ASN A 72 -15.98 4.61 -11.22
CA ASN A 72 -15.87 5.38 -12.44
C ASN A 72 -16.88 4.88 -13.48
N GLU A 73 -17.44 5.83 -14.24
CA GLU A 73 -18.25 5.59 -15.42
C GLU A 73 -17.67 6.40 -16.57
N ASP A 74 -17.31 5.76 -17.66
CA ASP A 74 -16.78 6.42 -18.83
C ASP A 74 -17.36 5.83 -20.13
N THR A 75 -17.36 6.63 -21.17
CA THR A 75 -17.88 6.25 -22.49
C THR A 75 -16.71 6.11 -23.45
N ILE A 76 -16.58 4.95 -24.10
CA ILE A 76 -15.48 4.69 -25.05
C ILE A 76 -15.45 5.71 -26.20
N ALA A 77 -16.60 6.26 -26.60
CA ALA A 77 -16.64 7.33 -27.60
C ALA A 77 -15.94 8.63 -27.17
N ASN A 78 -15.84 8.87 -25.87
CA ASN A 78 -15.16 10.05 -25.30
C ASN A 78 -13.65 9.82 -25.16
N LEU A 79 -13.20 8.59 -25.30
CA LEU A 79 -11.79 8.26 -25.31
C LEU A 79 -11.22 8.56 -26.69
N ILE A 80 -10.60 9.67 -26.77
CA ILE A 80 -10.07 10.36 -27.93
C ILE A 80 -9.41 9.41 -28.94
N PRO A 81 -9.74 9.53 -30.22
CA PRO A 81 -9.15 8.73 -31.32
C PRO A 81 -7.61 8.83 -31.44
N SER A 82 -7.00 9.84 -30.85
CA SER A 82 -5.57 10.14 -31.00
C SER A 82 -4.62 9.18 -30.25
N PHE A 83 -5.11 8.31 -29.36
CA PHE A 83 -4.28 7.34 -28.64
C PHE A 83 -4.17 5.97 -29.31
N PHE A 84 -4.65 5.83 -30.54
CA PHE A 84 -4.90 4.54 -31.14
C PHE A 84 -3.90 4.15 -32.24
N GLN A 85 -2.75 3.71 -31.81
CA GLN A 85 -1.87 2.86 -32.63
C GLN A 85 -1.90 1.40 -32.14
N GLY A 86 -3.05 0.84 -31.80
CA GLY A 86 -3.16 -0.53 -31.31
C GLY A 86 -4.59 -1.06 -31.26
N GLU A 87 -4.73 -2.37 -31.05
CA GLU A 87 -6.01 -3.09 -30.99
C GLU A 87 -6.75 -2.98 -29.65
N ALA A 88 -6.21 -2.25 -28.67
CA ALA A 88 -6.77 -2.14 -27.33
C ALA A 88 -6.85 -0.68 -26.84
N ASN A 89 -7.89 -0.39 -26.09
CA ASN A 89 -8.04 0.87 -25.32
C ASN A 89 -7.61 0.64 -23.88
N PHE A 90 -7.09 1.67 -23.25
CA PHE A 90 -6.91 1.63 -21.80
C PHE A 90 -7.49 2.87 -21.12
N PHE A 91 -7.96 2.65 -19.90
CA PHE A 91 -8.43 3.67 -18.98
C PHE A 91 -7.44 3.73 -17.82
N GLU A 92 -6.90 4.90 -17.53
CA GLU A 92 -6.02 5.12 -16.39
C GLU A 92 -6.78 5.90 -15.33
N PHE A 93 -6.74 5.43 -14.11
CA PHE A 93 -7.32 6.14 -12.97
C PHE A 93 -6.53 5.84 -11.69
N TYR A 94 -6.70 6.73 -10.71
CA TYR A 94 -6.05 6.62 -9.41
C TYR A 94 -7.00 5.97 -8.40
N LEU A 95 -6.54 4.89 -7.78
CA LEU A 95 -7.28 4.20 -6.73
C LEU A 95 -7.09 4.91 -5.39
N GLU A 96 -8.12 5.59 -4.90
CA GLU A 96 -8.07 6.28 -3.63
C GLU A 96 -8.91 5.54 -2.57
N LYS A 97 -8.25 5.10 -1.48
CA LYS A 97 -8.93 4.39 -0.39
C LYS A 97 -9.89 5.28 0.41
N HIS A 98 -9.64 6.59 0.45
CA HIS A 98 -10.28 7.52 1.37
C HIS A 98 -11.36 8.43 0.76
N LYS A 99 -11.90 8.08 -0.42
CA LYS A 99 -13.02 8.81 -1.03
C LYS A 99 -14.41 8.30 -0.57
N ASN A 100 -15.44 8.62 -1.32
CA ASN A 100 -16.86 8.44 -0.98
C ASN A 100 -17.28 7.00 -0.61
N TYR A 101 -16.49 6.01 -0.90
CA TYR A 101 -16.72 4.60 -0.58
C TYR A 101 -15.94 4.10 0.66
N TYR A 102 -15.16 4.97 1.31
CA TYR A 102 -14.35 4.60 2.46
C TYR A 102 -15.15 3.97 3.61
N SER A 103 -16.32 4.51 3.92
CA SER A 103 -17.18 3.96 4.98
C SER A 103 -17.60 2.50 4.74
N LEU A 104 -17.69 2.09 3.47
CA LEU A 104 -18.06 0.73 3.08
C LEU A 104 -16.89 -0.26 3.10
N ILE A 105 -15.67 0.25 2.89
CA ILE A 105 -14.48 -0.60 2.73
C ILE A 105 -13.44 -0.43 3.84
N LYS A 106 -13.68 0.44 4.82
CA LYS A 106 -12.71 0.81 5.87
C LYS A 106 -12.11 -0.38 6.63
N ASN A 107 -12.90 -1.45 6.78
CA ASN A 107 -12.49 -2.67 7.48
C ASN A 107 -12.04 -3.79 6.53
N MET A 108 -11.98 -3.53 5.22
CA MET A 108 -11.58 -4.51 4.22
C MET A 108 -10.11 -4.30 3.84
N GLU A 109 -9.29 -5.30 4.07
CA GLU A 109 -7.90 -5.30 3.59
C GLU A 109 -7.83 -5.53 2.09
N LYS A 110 -8.79 -6.31 1.56
CA LYS A 110 -8.87 -6.65 0.14
C LYS A 110 -10.31 -6.44 -0.35
N VAL A 111 -10.42 -5.81 -1.49
CA VAL A 111 -11.69 -5.64 -2.21
C VAL A 111 -11.50 -6.04 -3.66
N GLU A 112 -12.59 -6.34 -4.35
CA GLU A 112 -12.56 -6.71 -5.75
C GLU A 112 -13.07 -5.55 -6.61
N LEU A 113 -12.28 -5.13 -7.61
CA LEU A 113 -12.74 -4.25 -8.68
C LEU A 113 -13.37 -5.09 -9.78
N CYS A 114 -14.48 -4.59 -10.28
CA CYS A 114 -15.23 -5.20 -11.37
C CYS A 114 -15.41 -4.20 -12.51
N CYS A 115 -15.20 -4.66 -13.73
CA CYS A 115 -15.50 -3.92 -14.95
C CYS A 115 -16.75 -4.48 -15.60
N GLU A 116 -17.75 -3.64 -15.81
CA GLU A 116 -18.93 -3.92 -16.63
C GLU A 116 -18.88 -3.07 -17.91
N ILE A 117 -19.32 -3.65 -19.03
CA ILE A 117 -19.42 -2.96 -20.29
C ILE A 117 -20.84 -3.09 -20.82
N SER A 118 -21.40 -1.96 -21.25
CA SER A 118 -22.71 -1.91 -21.87
C SER A 118 -22.68 -1.01 -23.12
N SER A 119 -23.61 -1.21 -24.03
CA SER A 119 -23.83 -0.25 -25.11
C SER A 119 -24.63 0.95 -24.62
N LYS A 120 -24.54 2.11 -25.28
CA LYS A 120 -25.42 3.26 -25.04
C LYS A 120 -26.89 2.93 -25.19
N LEU A 121 -27.24 1.86 -25.95
CA LEU A 121 -28.59 1.38 -26.13
C LEU A 121 -29.08 0.48 -24.99
N GLY A 122 -28.27 0.32 -23.91
CA GLY A 122 -28.64 -0.45 -22.72
C GLY A 122 -28.43 -1.97 -22.84
N PHE A 123 -27.73 -2.44 -23.87
CA PHE A 123 -27.35 -3.86 -23.97
C PHE A 123 -26.14 -4.13 -23.06
N PHE A 124 -26.29 -5.04 -22.13
CA PHE A 124 -25.19 -5.52 -21.30
C PHE A 124 -24.42 -6.64 -21.98
N PHE A 125 -23.10 -6.57 -21.98
CA PHE A 125 -22.22 -7.65 -22.48
C PHE A 125 -21.93 -8.71 -21.40
N GLY A 126 -22.83 -8.86 -20.44
CA GLY A 126 -22.80 -9.86 -19.37
C GLY A 126 -21.96 -9.44 -18.17
N GLY A 127 -22.56 -9.10 -17.06
CA GLY A 127 -21.98 -8.91 -15.73
C GLY A 127 -20.55 -8.36 -15.67
N CYS A 128 -19.80 -8.80 -14.69
CA CYS A 128 -18.40 -8.43 -14.51
C CYS A 128 -17.50 -9.14 -15.55
N ILE A 129 -16.89 -8.37 -16.46
CA ILE A 129 -16.05 -8.94 -17.54
C ILE A 129 -14.67 -9.30 -17.04
N THR A 130 -14.11 -8.50 -16.15
CA THR A 130 -12.80 -8.73 -15.55
C THR A 130 -12.79 -8.20 -14.13
N THR A 131 -12.08 -8.90 -13.25
CA THR A 131 -11.89 -8.53 -11.86
C THR A 131 -10.41 -8.42 -11.52
N VAL A 132 -10.11 -7.63 -10.50
CA VAL A 132 -8.81 -7.59 -9.85
C VAL A 132 -9.00 -7.32 -8.37
N LYS A 133 -8.16 -7.92 -7.54
CA LYS A 133 -8.13 -7.64 -6.10
C LYS A 133 -7.40 -6.32 -5.87
N ILE A 134 -7.95 -5.49 -4.97
CA ILE A 134 -7.28 -4.29 -4.49
C ILE A 134 -6.96 -4.49 -3.02
N GLU A 135 -5.72 -4.29 -2.65
CA GLU A 135 -5.24 -4.49 -1.29
C GLU A 135 -4.28 -3.37 -0.86
N THR A 136 -3.97 -3.32 0.43
CA THR A 136 -2.94 -2.43 0.94
C THR A 136 -1.56 -2.98 0.59
N GLN A 137 -0.69 -2.14 0.04
CA GLN A 137 0.69 -2.54 -0.30
C GLN A 137 1.50 -2.85 0.95
N PHE A 138 1.31 -2.05 2.00
CA PHE A 138 2.11 -2.13 3.22
C PHE A 138 1.26 -2.52 4.43
N CYS A 139 1.87 -3.23 5.37
CA CYS A 139 1.38 -3.39 6.73
C CYS A 139 2.37 -2.79 7.74
N ASP A 140 2.09 -2.93 9.02
CA ASP A 140 2.95 -2.42 10.07
C ASP A 140 4.02 -3.44 10.48
N PRO A 141 5.23 -3.01 10.87
CA PRO A 141 6.32 -3.91 11.28
C PRO A 141 6.08 -4.58 12.64
N LEU A 142 5.12 -4.10 13.41
CA LEU A 142 4.70 -4.62 14.72
C LEU A 142 3.17 -4.70 14.77
N VAL A 143 2.63 -5.61 15.58
CA VAL A 143 1.18 -5.71 15.82
C VAL A 143 0.67 -4.43 16.49
N GLU A 144 1.39 -3.95 17.49
CA GLU A 144 1.05 -2.71 18.19
C GLU A 144 2.03 -1.60 17.81
N MET A 145 1.49 -0.56 17.20
CA MET A 145 2.27 0.57 16.71
C MET A 145 2.24 1.72 17.70
N GLN A 146 3.40 1.98 18.29
CA GLN A 146 3.63 3.10 19.19
C GLN A 146 5.06 3.63 18.99
N ILE A 147 5.25 4.94 18.98
CA ILE A 147 6.58 5.55 19.00
C ILE A 147 7.15 5.46 20.43
N ARG A 148 8.43 5.15 20.57
CA ARG A 148 9.15 5.09 21.83
C ARG A 148 8.86 6.33 22.68
N ARG A 149 8.32 6.13 23.90
CA ARG A 149 7.86 7.18 24.82
C ARG A 149 6.89 8.19 24.19
N ASN A 150 6.30 7.90 23.03
CA ASN A 150 5.45 8.83 22.26
C ASN A 150 6.10 10.22 22.01
N ARG A 151 7.42 10.27 21.90
CA ARG A 151 8.17 11.52 21.69
C ARG A 151 8.52 11.72 20.22
N ALA A 152 8.28 12.93 19.70
CA ALA A 152 8.58 13.27 18.32
C ALA A 152 10.09 13.20 17.99
N SER A 153 10.98 13.27 18.97
CA SER A 153 12.42 13.03 18.78
C SER A 153 12.81 11.61 18.38
N ASN A 154 11.86 10.67 18.42
CA ASN A 154 12.01 9.29 17.92
C ASN A 154 11.41 9.08 16.51
N LEU A 155 11.01 10.16 15.84
CA LEU A 155 10.65 10.19 14.43
C LEU A 155 11.88 10.40 13.54
N PHE A 156 11.69 10.21 12.24
CA PHE A 156 12.71 10.42 11.21
C PHE A 156 13.04 11.90 10.99
N GLY A 157 14.32 12.21 10.77
CA GLY A 157 14.75 13.54 10.35
C GLY A 157 15.67 14.23 11.35
N LYS A 158 15.76 15.56 11.27
CA LYS A 158 16.51 16.39 12.22
C LYS A 158 15.65 16.69 13.44
N VAL A 159 15.44 15.70 14.30
CA VAL A 159 14.47 15.76 15.42
C VAL A 159 15.10 15.67 16.80
N ARG A 160 16.40 15.44 16.89
CA ARG A 160 17.14 15.30 18.15
C ARG A 160 18.03 16.52 18.42
N ASN A 161 18.30 16.82 19.70
CA ASN A 161 19.16 17.91 20.15
C ASN A 161 18.78 19.25 19.51
N ASN A 162 17.53 19.68 19.66
CA ASN A 162 17.00 20.91 19.06
C ASN A 162 17.22 20.99 17.54
N SER A 163 16.93 19.88 16.84
CA SER A 163 17.06 19.74 15.38
C SER A 163 18.50 19.81 14.86
N THR A 164 19.51 19.60 15.70
CA THR A 164 20.92 19.55 15.27
C THR A 164 21.38 18.12 14.96
N LYS A 165 20.74 17.09 15.54
CA LYS A 165 21.11 15.68 15.35
C LYS A 165 20.04 14.92 14.56
N ASN A 166 20.51 14.18 13.56
CA ASN A 166 19.67 13.33 12.72
C ASN A 166 19.19 12.07 13.47
N HIS A 167 17.99 11.63 13.16
CA HIS A 167 17.50 10.30 13.41
C HIS A 167 17.11 9.62 12.09
N GLN A 168 17.69 8.46 11.82
CA GLN A 168 17.63 7.81 10.49
C GLN A 168 16.32 7.07 10.21
N GLY A 169 15.50 6.81 11.22
CA GLY A 169 14.26 6.05 11.13
C GLY A 169 13.24 6.43 12.17
N PHE A 170 12.33 5.51 12.48
CA PHE A 170 11.46 5.58 13.64
C PHE A 170 11.94 4.59 14.69
N ASP A 171 11.89 4.99 15.95
CA ASP A 171 12.05 4.08 17.10
C ASP A 171 10.64 3.69 17.57
N TYR A 172 10.18 2.51 17.15
CA TYR A 172 8.91 1.95 17.62
C TYR A 172 9.10 1.24 18.97
N TYR A 173 8.29 1.61 19.96
CA TYR A 173 8.30 0.91 21.25
C TYR A 173 7.96 -0.57 21.05
N ALA A 174 8.82 -1.44 21.55
CA ALA A 174 8.62 -2.87 21.56
C ALA A 174 9.50 -3.53 22.61
N ASN A 175 8.92 -4.39 23.44
CA ASN A 175 9.70 -5.20 24.36
C ASN A 175 10.61 -6.16 23.59
N GLN A 176 11.73 -6.49 24.18
CA GLN A 176 12.62 -7.53 23.64
C GLN A 176 11.86 -8.84 23.45
N GLY A 177 12.06 -9.51 22.32
CA GLY A 177 11.39 -10.75 21.95
C GLY A 177 10.04 -10.57 21.25
N THR A 178 9.58 -9.33 21.01
CA THR A 178 8.38 -9.07 20.22
C THR A 178 8.61 -9.48 18.76
N ASN A 179 7.67 -10.18 18.16
CA ASN A 179 7.75 -10.56 16.75
C ASN A 179 7.77 -9.34 15.84
N ILE A 180 8.70 -9.32 14.88
CA ILE A 180 8.74 -8.35 13.81
C ILE A 180 8.13 -8.93 12.53
N ILE A 181 7.47 -8.07 11.77
CA ILE A 181 6.63 -8.44 10.64
C ILE A 181 7.19 -7.78 9.38
N ALA A 182 7.20 -8.52 8.27
CA ALA A 182 7.53 -7.99 6.95
C ALA A 182 6.46 -7.01 6.49
N VAL A 183 6.82 -5.75 6.28
CA VAL A 183 5.88 -4.68 5.94
C VAL A 183 5.27 -4.79 4.54
N ALA A 184 5.86 -5.58 3.64
CA ALA A 184 5.39 -5.82 2.28
C ALA A 184 5.96 -7.13 1.74
N ASP A 185 5.40 -7.61 0.62
CA ASP A 185 6.03 -8.64 -0.20
C ASP A 185 7.45 -8.20 -0.57
N SER A 186 8.43 -9.04 -0.36
CA SER A 186 9.84 -8.66 -0.42
C SER A 186 10.77 -9.84 -0.65
N VAL A 187 12.05 -9.52 -0.81
CA VAL A 187 13.15 -10.49 -0.78
C VAL A 187 14.14 -10.04 0.30
N VAL A 188 14.65 -10.99 1.08
CA VAL A 188 15.71 -10.71 2.05
C VAL A 188 16.99 -10.34 1.29
N ASP A 189 17.38 -9.07 1.38
CA ASP A 189 18.52 -8.53 0.64
C ASP A 189 19.82 -8.64 1.44
N ARG A 190 19.76 -8.36 2.76
CA ARG A 190 20.95 -8.37 3.61
C ARG A 190 20.61 -8.68 5.06
N ILE A 191 21.49 -9.42 5.70
CA ILE A 191 21.52 -9.68 7.14
C ILE A 191 22.88 -9.27 7.69
N VAL A 192 22.91 -8.59 8.83
CA VAL A 192 24.11 -8.29 9.60
C VAL A 192 23.86 -8.82 11.01
N ASP A 193 24.61 -9.84 11.40
CA ASP A 193 24.37 -10.60 12.63
C ASP A 193 25.23 -10.23 13.85
N PRO A 194 26.38 -9.50 13.76
CA PRO A 194 27.08 -9.12 14.96
C PRO A 194 26.21 -8.23 15.86
N GLU A 195 26.26 -8.50 17.17
CA GLU A 195 25.52 -7.72 18.19
C GLU A 195 26.17 -6.37 18.48
N SER A 196 27.35 -6.12 17.95
CA SER A 196 28.16 -4.91 18.10
C SER A 196 27.84 -3.86 17.03
N GLY A 197 28.29 -2.62 17.26
CA GLY A 197 28.07 -1.49 16.39
C GLY A 197 26.75 -0.75 16.71
N ASP A 198 26.49 0.34 16.00
CA ASP A 198 25.35 1.21 16.35
C ASP A 198 23.99 0.52 16.23
N TYR A 199 23.82 -0.32 15.22
CA TYR A 199 22.53 -0.96 14.92
C TYR A 199 22.40 -2.41 15.43
N GLY A 200 23.48 -3.03 15.93
CA GLY A 200 23.47 -4.43 16.33
C GLY A 200 23.04 -5.37 15.20
N LYS A 201 22.25 -6.40 15.52
CA LYS A 201 21.68 -7.31 14.51
C LYS A 201 20.68 -6.59 13.63
N GLN A 202 20.81 -6.76 12.30
CA GLN A 202 20.07 -6.02 11.29
C GLN A 202 19.53 -6.94 10.20
N LEU A 203 18.35 -6.61 9.72
CA LEU A 203 17.69 -7.23 8.58
C LEU A 203 17.27 -6.17 7.58
N VAL A 204 17.55 -6.41 6.29
CA VAL A 204 17.15 -5.55 5.18
C VAL A 204 16.31 -6.34 4.21
N LEU A 205 15.11 -5.87 3.96
CA LEU A 205 14.20 -6.40 2.94
C LEU A 205 14.15 -5.46 1.75
N LYS A 206 14.38 -5.98 0.53
CA LYS A 206 14.08 -5.28 -0.72
C LYS A 206 12.59 -5.45 -1.02
N LEU A 207 11.83 -4.37 -0.99
CA LEU A 207 10.38 -4.42 -1.18
C LEU A 207 10.02 -4.59 -2.65
N ASN A 208 9.03 -5.43 -2.93
CA ASN A 208 8.51 -5.64 -4.27
C ASN A 208 7.63 -4.45 -4.71
N ARG A 209 7.60 -4.19 -6.01
CA ARG A 209 6.75 -3.18 -6.66
C ARG A 209 6.97 -1.73 -6.17
N CYS A 210 8.12 -1.46 -5.55
CA CYS A 210 8.58 -0.10 -5.23
C CYS A 210 10.10 -0.08 -5.11
N ASN A 211 10.67 1.13 -5.08
CA ASN A 211 12.13 1.32 -5.02
C ASN A 211 12.62 1.53 -3.58
N TYR A 212 12.01 0.84 -2.61
CA TYR A 212 12.37 0.98 -1.20
C TYR A 212 12.90 -0.32 -0.62
N TYR A 213 13.65 -0.15 0.46
CA TYR A 213 14.13 -1.20 1.36
C TYR A 213 13.61 -0.91 2.76
N ALA A 214 13.09 -1.93 3.43
CA ALA A 214 12.77 -1.88 4.85
C ALA A 214 13.97 -2.37 5.66
N PHE A 215 14.41 -1.58 6.62
CA PHE A 215 15.54 -1.89 7.50
C PHE A 215 15.08 -1.99 8.94
N TYR A 216 15.43 -3.10 9.57
CA TYR A 216 15.10 -3.44 10.96
C TYR A 216 16.40 -3.59 11.74
N ALA A 217 16.50 -2.99 12.93
CA ALA A 217 17.70 -3.04 13.76
C ALA A 217 17.42 -3.32 15.23
N HIS A 218 18.50 -3.53 16.00
CA HIS A 218 18.51 -3.91 17.40
C HIS A 218 17.85 -5.27 17.67
N LEU A 219 17.90 -6.20 16.68
CA LEU A 219 17.19 -7.47 16.75
C LEU A 219 17.86 -8.43 17.72
N SER A 220 17.07 -9.33 18.34
CA SER A 220 17.55 -10.48 19.10
C SER A 220 17.64 -11.72 18.23
N GLU A 221 16.69 -11.88 17.30
CA GLU A 221 16.56 -13.05 16.45
C GLU A 221 16.18 -12.66 15.02
N ILE A 222 16.77 -13.36 14.03
CA ILE A 222 16.40 -13.28 12.62
C ILE A 222 16.08 -14.70 12.16
N THR A 223 14.87 -14.94 11.67
CA THR A 223 14.36 -16.28 11.34
C THR A 223 14.43 -16.61 9.84
N VAL A 224 14.93 -15.69 9.04
CA VAL A 224 15.00 -15.78 7.57
C VAL A 224 16.45 -15.70 7.09
N LYS A 225 16.70 -16.03 5.81
CA LYS A 225 18.02 -16.03 5.17
C LYS A 225 18.03 -15.09 3.98
N VAL A 226 19.22 -14.61 3.62
CA VAL A 226 19.42 -13.80 2.40
C VAL A 226 18.95 -14.58 1.18
N GLY A 227 18.13 -13.94 0.36
CA GLY A 227 17.52 -14.50 -0.83
C GLY A 227 16.12 -15.10 -0.60
N ASP A 228 15.66 -15.26 0.64
CA ASP A 228 14.31 -15.75 0.91
C ASP A 228 13.28 -14.77 0.36
N VAL A 229 12.21 -15.33 -0.26
CA VAL A 229 11.02 -14.59 -0.70
C VAL A 229 10.03 -14.55 0.47
N ILE A 230 9.64 -13.36 0.86
CA ILE A 230 8.84 -13.09 2.05
C ILE A 230 7.51 -12.46 1.64
N SER A 231 6.43 -12.96 2.20
CA SER A 231 5.10 -12.37 2.03
C SER A 231 4.84 -11.26 3.06
N LYS A 232 4.10 -10.25 2.67
CA LYS A 232 3.60 -9.23 3.59
C LYS A 232 2.88 -9.88 4.78
N GLY A 233 3.29 -9.53 6.00
CA GLY A 233 2.70 -10.08 7.21
C GLY A 233 3.45 -11.27 7.81
N ASP A 234 4.43 -11.83 7.12
CA ASP A 234 5.26 -12.92 7.65
C ASP A 234 6.10 -12.44 8.84
N ILE A 235 6.25 -13.30 9.84
CA ILE A 235 7.18 -13.09 10.97
C ILE A 235 8.59 -13.39 10.48
N ILE A 236 9.50 -12.41 10.61
CA ILE A 236 10.86 -12.45 10.08
C ILE A 236 11.96 -12.39 11.15
N GLY A 237 11.57 -12.30 12.42
CA GLY A 237 12.49 -12.24 13.56
C GLY A 237 11.84 -11.64 14.79
N LYS A 238 12.68 -11.24 15.74
CA LYS A 238 12.24 -10.62 17.01
C LYS A 238 13.05 -9.39 17.36
N THR A 239 12.39 -8.44 17.99
CA THR A 239 13.02 -7.27 18.59
C THR A 239 14.01 -7.66 19.69
N GLY A 240 15.02 -6.84 19.87
CA GLY A 240 16.04 -7.03 20.89
C GLY A 240 16.56 -5.71 21.44
N ASN A 241 17.78 -5.75 21.92
CA ASN A 241 18.52 -4.61 22.44
C ASN A 241 19.99 -4.65 22.02
N THR A 242 20.32 -5.24 20.86
CA THR A 242 21.69 -5.30 20.36
C THR A 242 22.18 -3.93 19.87
N GLY A 243 23.50 -3.79 19.74
CA GLY A 243 24.14 -2.54 19.36
C GLY A 243 24.04 -1.46 20.44
N ASN A 244 23.86 -0.21 20.06
CA ASN A 244 23.77 0.92 21.00
C ASN A 244 22.49 0.92 21.87
N ALA A 245 21.55 0.01 21.62
CA ALA A 245 20.38 -0.21 22.44
C ALA A 245 20.62 -1.18 23.61
N SER A 246 21.83 -1.73 23.79
CA SER A 246 22.13 -2.81 24.75
C SER A 246 21.85 -2.46 26.22
N THR A 247 21.86 -1.19 26.58
CA THR A 247 21.57 -0.72 27.94
C THR A 247 20.12 -0.27 28.12
N MET A 248 19.33 -0.23 27.06
CA MET A 248 17.95 0.27 27.09
C MET A 248 16.99 -0.75 27.68
N LYS A 249 16.14 -0.29 28.62
CA LYS A 249 15.19 -1.12 29.37
C LYS A 249 13.83 -0.44 29.46
N GLY A 250 12.79 -1.23 29.76
CA GLY A 250 11.42 -0.70 29.92
C GLY A 250 10.97 0.10 28.70
N ASP A 251 10.47 1.30 28.93
CA ASP A 251 9.92 2.17 27.88
C ASP A 251 10.96 2.66 26.83
N ASP A 252 12.24 2.37 27.04
CA ASP A 252 13.29 2.68 26.06
C ASP A 252 13.60 1.53 25.11
N GLN A 253 13.06 0.32 25.35
CA GLN A 253 13.17 -0.78 24.41
C GLN A 253 12.42 -0.44 23.12
N HIS A 254 13.01 -0.79 21.97
CA HIS A 254 12.43 -0.38 20.69
C HIS A 254 12.96 -1.20 19.51
N LEU A 255 12.16 -1.21 18.45
CA LEU A 255 12.59 -1.54 17.10
C LEU A 255 13.02 -0.24 16.42
N HIS A 256 14.29 -0.15 16.01
CA HIS A 256 14.69 0.90 15.07
C HIS A 256 14.37 0.49 13.65
N PHE A 257 13.54 1.28 12.95
CA PHE A 257 13.00 0.96 11.65
C PHE A 257 13.22 2.09 10.64
N GLU A 258 13.80 1.77 9.47
CA GLU A 258 14.07 2.78 8.41
C GLU A 258 13.42 2.40 7.08
N CYS A 259 13.03 3.41 6.32
CA CYS A 259 12.74 3.34 4.89
C CYS A 259 13.95 3.86 4.11
N ARG A 260 14.55 3.00 3.28
CA ARG A 260 15.78 3.28 2.54
C ARG A 260 15.56 3.20 1.04
N THR A 261 16.36 3.93 0.26
CA THR A 261 16.43 3.80 -1.22
C THR A 261 17.56 2.89 -1.69
N SER A 262 18.37 2.39 -0.75
CA SER A 262 19.44 1.43 -0.99
C SER A 262 19.66 0.53 0.22
N SER A 263 20.09 -0.68 -0.01
CA SER A 263 20.36 -1.69 1.03
C SER A 263 21.46 -1.27 2.00
N ASN A 264 22.56 -0.74 1.48
CA ASN A 264 23.74 -0.40 2.25
C ASN A 264 23.93 1.12 2.27
N LEU A 265 23.71 1.75 3.43
CA LEU A 265 23.86 3.19 3.62
C LEU A 265 24.76 3.47 4.83
N GLY A 266 25.57 4.52 4.70
CA GLY A 266 26.31 5.11 5.83
C GLY A 266 25.38 5.80 6.83
N ILE A 267 25.96 6.47 7.82
CA ILE A 267 25.22 7.28 8.81
C ILE A 267 24.71 8.58 8.16
N GLY A 268 23.54 9.04 8.57
CA GLY A 268 22.93 10.28 8.09
C GLY A 268 21.60 10.07 7.38
N LEU A 269 21.07 11.10 6.74
CA LEU A 269 19.73 11.05 6.12
C LEU A 269 19.77 10.73 4.61
N VAL A 270 20.96 10.77 3.99
CA VAL A 270 21.09 10.50 2.55
C VAL A 270 20.65 9.07 2.24
N GLY A 271 19.79 8.91 1.24
CA GLY A 271 19.23 7.62 0.85
C GLY A 271 18.12 7.11 1.79
N ARG A 272 17.62 7.93 2.69
CA ARG A 272 16.54 7.60 3.62
C ARG A 272 15.37 8.55 3.44
N VAL A 273 14.18 8.01 3.64
CA VAL A 273 12.92 8.76 3.67
C VAL A 273 12.13 8.36 4.90
N SER A 274 11.06 9.08 5.20
CA SER A 274 10.22 8.75 6.35
C SER A 274 9.69 7.31 6.26
N PRO A 275 9.76 6.51 7.33
CA PRO A 275 9.10 5.21 7.42
C PRO A 275 7.61 5.23 7.11
N ASN A 276 6.95 6.38 7.24
CA ASN A 276 5.56 6.56 6.81
C ASN A 276 5.30 6.15 5.35
N ASN A 277 6.33 6.08 4.51
CA ASN A 277 6.17 5.68 3.10
C ASN A 277 5.90 4.19 2.91
N ILE A 278 6.25 3.35 3.90
CA ILE A 278 6.21 1.88 3.79
C ILE A 278 5.51 1.18 4.96
N VAL A 279 4.66 1.88 5.70
CA VAL A 279 3.86 1.33 6.80
C VAL A 279 2.40 1.78 6.69
N SER A 280 1.47 1.04 7.29
CA SER A 280 0.04 1.40 7.31
C SER A 280 -0.28 2.48 8.35
N THR A 281 0.25 2.34 9.57
CA THR A 281 0.08 3.33 10.64
C THR A 281 1.13 4.44 10.50
N LYS A 282 0.69 5.69 10.39
CA LYS A 282 1.57 6.85 10.21
C LYS A 282 1.77 7.59 11.52
N PHE A 283 2.96 8.17 11.67
CA PHE A 283 3.27 9.02 12.82
C PHE A 283 3.86 10.35 12.37
N TYR A 284 3.41 11.42 13.00
CA TYR A 284 3.84 12.80 12.75
C TYR A 284 4.15 13.47 14.07
N SER A 285 5.02 14.49 14.07
CA SER A 285 5.19 15.36 15.22
C SER A 285 3.88 16.09 15.54
N GLN A 286 3.62 16.31 16.79
CA GLN A 286 2.51 17.16 17.24
C GLN A 286 2.64 18.58 16.67
N ASP A 287 3.87 19.09 16.55
CA ASP A 287 4.17 20.42 16.02
C ASP A 287 5.56 20.43 15.36
N ASP A 288 5.58 20.32 14.04
CA ASP A 288 6.83 20.29 13.27
C ASP A 288 7.55 21.64 13.21
N SER A 289 6.88 22.73 13.59
CA SER A 289 7.49 24.08 13.60
C SER A 289 8.46 24.29 14.76
N LYS A 290 8.40 23.44 15.79
CA LYS A 290 9.26 23.57 16.99
C LYS A 290 10.58 22.83 16.82
N LEU A 291 11.67 23.46 17.26
CA LEU A 291 13.01 22.87 17.21
C LEU A 291 13.21 21.74 18.23
N ASN A 292 12.61 21.87 19.43
CA ASN A 292 12.75 20.86 20.49
C ASN A 292 11.69 19.76 20.39
N GLN A 293 11.95 18.79 19.53
CA GLN A 293 11.05 17.64 19.33
C GLN A 293 10.99 16.69 20.53
N SER A 294 11.97 16.73 21.45
CA SER A 294 11.95 15.85 22.65
C SER A 294 10.86 16.24 23.65
N GLY A 295 10.42 17.49 23.64
CA GLY A 295 9.31 17.98 24.46
C GLY A 295 7.94 17.87 23.79
N LEU A 296 7.86 17.27 22.59
CA LEU A 296 6.62 17.13 21.84
C LEU A 296 6.17 15.67 21.77
N GLY A 297 4.85 15.48 21.82
CA GLY A 297 4.20 14.23 21.53
C GLY A 297 4.10 13.94 20.03
N VAL A 298 3.56 12.79 19.70
CA VAL A 298 3.29 12.40 18.32
C VAL A 298 1.80 12.30 18.04
N LYS A 299 1.41 12.55 16.81
CA LYS A 299 0.10 12.19 16.26
C LYS A 299 0.23 10.84 15.58
N LYS A 300 -0.65 9.92 15.94
CA LYS A 300 -0.81 8.61 15.30
C LYS A 300 -1.98 8.68 14.34
N VAL A 301 -1.77 8.28 13.10
CA VAL A 301 -2.83 8.12 12.10
C VAL A 301 -2.93 6.65 11.77
N ASN A 302 -4.02 6.03 12.17
CA ASN A 302 -4.26 4.61 11.92
C ASN A 302 -4.47 4.32 10.42
N LYS A 303 -4.40 3.04 10.06
CA LYS A 303 -4.71 2.55 8.70
C LYS A 303 -6.08 3.02 8.18
N ASP A 304 -6.99 3.39 9.07
CA ASP A 304 -8.32 3.90 8.76
C ASP A 304 -8.37 5.44 8.63
N GLY A 305 -7.23 6.13 8.74
CA GLY A 305 -7.14 7.59 8.66
C GLY A 305 -7.54 8.32 9.94
N ASN A 306 -7.90 7.62 11.02
CA ASN A 306 -8.24 8.25 12.30
C ASN A 306 -6.97 8.78 12.98
N GLU A 307 -7.00 10.05 13.36
CA GLU A 307 -5.91 10.70 14.09
C GLU A 307 -6.10 10.61 15.60
N THR A 308 -5.02 10.33 16.31
CA THR A 308 -4.97 10.32 17.77
C THR A 308 -3.70 11.02 18.25
N LEU A 309 -3.85 12.00 19.13
CA LEU A 309 -2.72 12.63 19.80
C LEU A 309 -2.27 11.71 20.94
N MET A 310 -0.99 11.31 20.91
CA MET A 310 -0.41 10.43 21.89
C MET A 310 0.27 11.22 23.02
N ASN A 311 -0.08 10.89 24.27
CA ASN A 311 0.58 11.51 25.42
C ASN A 311 2.02 11.01 25.57
N ILE A 312 2.95 11.93 25.92
CA ILE A 312 4.33 11.60 26.20
C ILE A 312 4.40 10.70 27.43
N ILE A 313 5.22 9.64 27.36
CA ILE A 313 5.61 8.80 28.47
C ILE A 313 6.92 9.35 29.01
N TRP A 314 6.92 9.80 30.29
CA TRP A 314 8.05 10.44 30.98
C TRP A 314 9.02 9.46 31.61
#